data_4597263b2c35d5a875ed81b350773299
#
_entry.id   4597263b2c35d5a875ed81b350773299
#
_cell.length_a   1.000
_cell.length_b   1.000
_cell.length_c   1.000
_cell.angle_alpha   90.00
_cell.angle_beta   90.00
_cell.angle_gamma   90.00
#
_symmetry.space_group_name_H-M   'P 1'
#
loop_
_entity.id
_entity.type
_entity.pdbx_description
1 polymer ?
#
loop_
_entity_poly.entity_id
_entity_poly.type
_entity_poly.pdbx_seq_one_letter_code
_entity_poly.pdbx_strand_id
1 'polypeptide(L)'
;MAEASAVEQYMLELVNIERARAGVQPLAFNGNLNASAETHSRWMIDADIFSHTGAGGSNAGARMTAAGYRFSGSWGWAENIAWASTRAPAGLQDEAALLHNNLMNSAGHRANLLNGSYREIGIGLEQGAYQGWDAAMVTQNFALTGGNPFLTGVAYDDRDGDGAYDVGEGIAGAVVTVVNGATGQSFSATTGTAGGYSLALAAGSYSTSFAAAGFATQVRSVTIGAQNVKLDLADPATTGGGGEPPAPAPQPLSLTGTSRADQLAGAALGDTLRGLGGDDRLSGESGDDRLEGGAGRDTLLGGAGNDVLLGGTDRDTLTGGDGLDRFVWATSSEAGRGSARDQVLDFVQGQDLLDLSGIDANSRATGNNAFTFIGEAAFGGVAGQLRYAQVDGARDYTLVQGDLNGDRVADFEIEVAGLLRLTSGDFVF
;
A
#
# COMPACT_ATOMS: atom_id res chain seq x y z
N MET A 1 4.58 16.90 -25.70
CA MET A 1 3.59 16.36 -24.74
C MET A 1 4.35 16.04 -23.48
N ALA A 2 3.74 16.15 -22.31
CA ALA A 2 4.41 15.73 -21.09
C ALA A 2 4.72 14.22 -21.20
N GLU A 3 5.90 13.85 -20.76
CA GLU A 3 6.36 12.45 -20.65
C GLU A 3 6.32 12.07 -19.18
N ALA A 4 6.07 10.82 -18.86
CA ALA A 4 6.16 10.36 -17.49
C ALA A 4 7.60 10.51 -16.96
N SER A 5 7.75 11.01 -15.75
CA SER A 5 8.99 10.85 -15.00
C SER A 5 9.23 9.36 -14.69
N ALA A 6 10.44 9.01 -14.25
CA ALA A 6 10.76 7.61 -13.95
C ALA A 6 9.87 7.04 -12.82
N VAL A 7 9.55 7.85 -11.81
CA VAL A 7 8.70 7.43 -10.69
C VAL A 7 7.22 7.34 -11.08
N GLU A 8 6.75 8.18 -11.99
CA GLU A 8 5.37 8.09 -12.51
C GLU A 8 5.20 6.87 -13.43
N GLN A 9 6.24 6.54 -14.22
CA GLN A 9 6.26 5.30 -15.00
C GLN A 9 6.25 4.09 -14.05
N TYR A 10 7.05 4.09 -12.99
CA TYR A 10 7.04 3.04 -11.98
C TYR A 10 5.65 2.85 -11.36
N MET A 11 4.98 3.92 -10.97
CA MET A 11 3.62 3.84 -10.46
C MET A 11 2.62 3.31 -11.51
N LEU A 12 2.80 3.64 -12.80
CA LEU A 12 1.98 3.07 -13.88
C LEU A 12 2.19 1.56 -14.01
N GLU A 13 3.44 1.09 -13.84
CA GLU A 13 3.74 -0.35 -13.87
C GLU A 13 3.06 -1.08 -12.72
N LEU A 14 3.10 -0.54 -11.49
CA LEU A 14 2.37 -1.08 -10.34
C LEU A 14 0.86 -1.17 -10.63
N VAL A 15 0.26 -0.11 -11.15
CA VAL A 15 -1.16 -0.10 -11.54
C VAL A 15 -1.46 -1.19 -12.57
N ASN A 16 -0.63 -1.34 -13.59
CA ASN A 16 -0.84 -2.32 -14.66
C ASN A 16 -0.61 -3.77 -14.20
N ILE A 17 0.25 -4.01 -13.21
CA ILE A 17 0.40 -5.31 -12.53
C ILE A 17 -0.91 -5.68 -11.83
N GLU A 18 -1.49 -4.79 -11.03
CA GLU A 18 -2.76 -5.04 -10.33
C GLU A 18 -3.93 -5.26 -11.31
N ARG A 19 -3.96 -4.50 -12.40
CA ARG A 19 -4.96 -4.67 -13.46
C ARG A 19 -4.84 -6.01 -14.16
N ALA A 20 -3.60 -6.46 -14.43
CA ALA A 20 -3.36 -7.81 -15.00
C ALA A 20 -3.83 -8.92 -14.04
N ARG A 21 -3.53 -8.80 -12.74
CA ARG A 21 -4.01 -9.71 -11.69
C ARG A 21 -5.54 -9.78 -11.62
N ALA A 22 -6.20 -8.64 -11.82
CA ALA A 22 -7.66 -8.54 -11.86
C ALA A 22 -8.28 -8.95 -13.21
N GLY A 23 -7.50 -9.30 -14.22
CA GLY A 23 -7.96 -9.69 -15.54
C GLY A 23 -8.57 -8.54 -16.37
N VAL A 24 -8.20 -7.29 -16.07
CA VAL A 24 -8.65 -6.11 -16.81
C VAL A 24 -7.53 -5.53 -17.69
N GLN A 25 -7.93 -4.80 -18.75
CA GLN A 25 -6.97 -4.25 -19.71
C GLN A 25 -5.97 -3.28 -19.05
N PRO A 26 -4.72 -3.21 -19.52
CA PRO A 26 -3.75 -2.24 -19.05
C PRO A 26 -4.16 -0.81 -19.42
N LEU A 27 -3.67 0.17 -18.67
CA LEU A 27 -3.82 1.58 -18.97
C LEU A 27 -2.62 2.06 -19.79
N ALA A 28 -2.90 2.85 -20.81
CA ALA A 28 -1.89 3.55 -21.60
C ALA A 28 -1.62 4.94 -21.01
N PHE A 29 -0.35 5.32 -20.94
CA PHE A 29 0.03 6.67 -20.52
C PHE A 29 -0.47 7.73 -21.51
N ASN A 30 -0.99 8.85 -20.98
CA ASN A 30 -1.40 9.99 -21.76
C ASN A 30 -0.84 11.28 -21.20
N GLY A 31 0.02 11.97 -21.96
CA GLY A 31 0.73 13.17 -21.52
C GLY A 31 -0.16 14.36 -21.16
N ASN A 32 -1.39 14.47 -21.70
CA ASN A 32 -2.31 15.56 -21.32
C ASN A 32 -3.00 15.25 -19.98
N LEU A 33 -3.32 13.97 -19.73
CA LEU A 33 -3.82 13.54 -18.42
C LEU A 33 -2.73 13.70 -17.35
N ASN A 34 -1.48 13.41 -17.72
CA ASN A 34 -0.30 13.58 -16.84
C ASN A 34 -0.11 15.04 -16.46
N ALA A 35 -0.04 15.94 -17.43
CA ALA A 35 0.11 17.38 -17.17
C ALA A 35 -1.02 17.95 -16.30
N SER A 36 -2.23 17.41 -16.45
CA SER A 36 -3.36 17.75 -15.56
C SER A 36 -3.15 17.24 -14.14
N ALA A 37 -2.60 16.03 -13.99
CA ALA A 37 -2.35 15.39 -12.70
C ALA A 37 -1.21 16.11 -11.96
N GLU A 38 -0.06 16.34 -12.61
CA GLU A 38 1.08 17.11 -12.08
C GLU A 38 0.66 18.49 -11.59
N THR A 39 -0.09 19.22 -12.45
CA THR A 39 -0.58 20.55 -12.11
C THR A 39 -1.47 20.52 -10.86
N HIS A 40 -2.30 19.49 -10.70
CA HIS A 40 -3.17 19.37 -9.54
C HIS A 40 -2.42 18.99 -8.27
N SER A 41 -1.49 18.03 -8.35
CA SER A 41 -0.64 17.64 -7.21
C SER A 41 0.20 18.82 -6.73
N ARG A 42 0.83 19.56 -7.62
CA ARG A 42 1.57 20.78 -7.30
C ARG A 42 0.68 21.84 -6.67
N TRP A 43 -0.52 22.05 -7.22
CA TRP A 43 -1.46 23.01 -6.65
C TRP A 43 -1.89 22.63 -5.23
N MET A 44 -2.11 21.34 -4.94
CA MET A 44 -2.45 20.88 -3.58
C MET A 44 -1.33 21.18 -2.58
N ILE A 45 -0.07 21.00 -2.99
CA ILE A 45 1.12 21.35 -2.20
C ILE A 45 1.20 22.86 -1.99
N ASP A 46 1.16 23.64 -3.07
CA ASP A 46 1.36 25.09 -3.03
C ASP A 46 0.24 25.82 -2.26
N ALA A 47 -0.97 25.30 -2.29
CA ALA A 47 -2.13 25.84 -1.59
C ALA A 47 -2.30 25.29 -0.16
N ASP A 48 -1.50 24.30 0.24
CA ASP A 48 -1.62 23.55 1.49
C ASP A 48 -3.01 22.94 1.69
N ILE A 49 -3.59 22.37 0.61
CA ILE A 49 -4.96 21.82 0.55
C ILE A 49 -4.94 20.43 -0.07
N PHE A 50 -5.65 19.48 0.56
CA PHE A 50 -5.91 18.16 -0.02
C PHE A 50 -7.37 18.07 -0.47
N SER A 51 -7.62 18.07 -1.78
CA SER A 51 -8.99 18.18 -2.32
C SER A 51 -9.08 17.75 -3.80
N HIS A 52 -10.15 17.06 -4.14
CA HIS A 52 -10.54 16.82 -5.55
C HIS A 52 -10.96 18.10 -6.30
N THR A 53 -11.37 19.14 -5.57
CA THR A 53 -11.69 20.45 -6.15
C THR A 53 -10.43 21.29 -6.23
N GLY A 54 -9.99 21.60 -7.45
CA GLY A 54 -8.76 22.35 -7.70
C GLY A 54 -8.94 23.86 -7.78
N ALA A 55 -7.92 24.54 -8.26
CA ALA A 55 -7.89 25.98 -8.43
C ALA A 55 -9.16 26.49 -9.15
N GLY A 56 -9.73 27.58 -8.61
CA GLY A 56 -10.93 28.21 -9.18
C GLY A 56 -12.20 27.35 -9.11
N GLY A 57 -12.24 26.30 -8.26
CA GLY A 57 -13.38 25.39 -8.12
C GLY A 57 -13.46 24.33 -9.23
N SER A 58 -12.37 24.07 -9.95
CA SER A 58 -12.32 23.13 -11.08
C SER A 58 -12.45 21.68 -10.60
N ASN A 59 -13.23 20.86 -11.30
CA ASN A 59 -13.21 19.40 -11.17
C ASN A 59 -12.12 18.76 -12.06
N ALA A 60 -11.82 17.48 -11.86
CA ALA A 60 -10.80 16.77 -12.61
C ALA A 60 -11.04 16.80 -14.14
N GLY A 61 -12.27 16.57 -14.60
CA GLY A 61 -12.60 16.58 -16.04
C GLY A 61 -12.33 17.95 -16.68
N ALA A 62 -12.61 19.04 -15.96
CA ALA A 62 -12.30 20.40 -16.43
C ALA A 62 -10.77 20.64 -16.52
N ARG A 63 -10.00 20.15 -15.54
CA ARG A 63 -8.54 20.21 -15.54
C ARG A 63 -7.93 19.39 -16.68
N MET A 64 -8.41 18.17 -16.90
CA MET A 64 -7.98 17.32 -18.02
C MET A 64 -8.23 18.01 -19.37
N THR A 65 -9.42 18.62 -19.54
CA THR A 65 -9.75 19.37 -20.76
C THR A 65 -8.87 20.60 -20.93
N ALA A 66 -8.59 21.35 -19.85
CA ALA A 66 -7.71 22.52 -19.87
C ALA A 66 -6.26 22.12 -20.21
N ALA A 67 -5.80 20.93 -19.81
CA ALA A 67 -4.51 20.37 -20.18
C ALA A 67 -4.46 19.84 -21.64
N GLY A 68 -5.57 19.93 -22.38
CA GLY A 68 -5.66 19.55 -23.78
C GLY A 68 -6.18 18.14 -24.04
N TYR A 69 -6.60 17.40 -23.00
CA TYR A 69 -7.23 16.10 -23.21
C TYR A 69 -8.60 16.25 -23.87
N ARG A 70 -8.87 15.43 -24.88
CA ARG A 70 -10.11 15.51 -25.66
C ARG A 70 -10.95 14.26 -25.44
N PHE A 71 -12.03 14.39 -24.71
CA PHE A 71 -13.03 13.35 -24.58
C PHE A 71 -13.80 13.18 -25.89
N SER A 72 -13.96 11.96 -26.38
CA SER A 72 -14.66 11.65 -27.63
C SER A 72 -15.39 10.31 -27.54
N GLY A 73 -16.47 10.16 -28.32
CA GLY A 73 -17.30 8.95 -28.34
C GLY A 73 -17.98 8.70 -26.99
N SER A 74 -18.02 7.45 -26.54
CA SER A 74 -18.38 7.11 -25.15
C SER A 74 -17.19 7.51 -24.26
N TRP A 75 -17.42 8.41 -23.31
CA TRP A 75 -16.36 8.92 -22.46
C TRP A 75 -16.73 8.90 -20.97
N GLY A 76 -15.72 8.87 -20.15
CA GLY A 76 -15.80 8.96 -18.71
C GLY A 76 -14.44 9.27 -18.12
N TRP A 77 -14.43 9.74 -16.89
CA TRP A 77 -13.19 10.01 -16.15
C TRP A 77 -13.36 9.68 -14.67
N ALA A 78 -12.24 9.48 -14.01
CA ALA A 78 -12.14 9.45 -12.56
C ALA A 78 -10.81 10.07 -12.12
N GLU A 79 -10.72 10.35 -10.83
CA GLU A 79 -9.52 10.85 -10.21
C GLU A 79 -9.30 10.16 -8.87
N ASN A 80 -8.08 9.74 -8.61
CA ASN A 80 -7.58 9.39 -7.30
C ASN A 80 -6.57 10.44 -6.86
N ILE A 81 -6.56 10.76 -5.58
CA ILE A 81 -5.53 11.58 -4.94
C ILE A 81 -5.07 10.91 -3.65
N ALA A 82 -3.78 10.97 -3.37
CA ALA A 82 -3.20 10.52 -2.11
C ALA A 82 -1.95 11.33 -1.78
N TRP A 83 -1.53 11.28 -0.52
CA TRP A 83 -0.26 11.85 -0.10
C TRP A 83 0.38 11.01 1.00
N ALA A 84 1.70 11.11 1.12
CA ALA A 84 2.48 10.54 2.21
C ALA A 84 3.64 11.49 2.55
N SER A 85 4.14 11.44 3.79
CA SER A 85 5.40 12.11 4.11
C SER A 85 6.55 11.37 3.43
N THR A 86 7.53 12.14 2.93
CA THR A 86 8.73 11.54 2.34
C THR A 86 9.64 10.95 3.42
N ARG A 87 10.36 9.91 3.05
CA ARG A 87 11.21 9.11 3.93
C ARG A 87 12.62 8.96 3.32
N ALA A 88 13.54 8.39 4.07
CA ALA A 88 14.80 7.91 3.53
C ALA A 88 14.64 6.46 3.00
N PRO A 89 15.32 6.06 1.92
CA PRO A 89 16.35 6.81 1.18
C PRO A 89 15.78 7.95 0.33
N ALA A 90 16.63 8.88 -0.11
CA ALA A 90 16.23 9.94 -1.02
C ALA A 90 15.78 9.38 -2.37
N GLY A 91 14.66 9.85 -2.88
CA GLY A 91 13.96 9.37 -4.08
C GLY A 91 12.48 9.29 -3.78
N LEU A 92 11.66 8.92 -4.73
CA LEU A 92 10.21 8.81 -4.56
C LEU A 92 9.68 7.41 -4.95
N GLN A 93 10.54 6.41 -5.12
CA GLN A 93 10.10 5.08 -5.54
C GLN A 93 9.31 4.38 -4.45
N ASP A 94 9.80 4.43 -3.21
CA ASP A 94 9.14 3.86 -2.03
C ASP A 94 7.85 4.62 -1.67
N GLU A 95 7.82 5.96 -1.82
CA GLU A 95 6.58 6.72 -1.69
C GLU A 95 5.57 6.39 -2.78
N ALA A 96 6.02 6.16 -4.01
CA ALA A 96 5.13 5.74 -5.09
C ALA A 96 4.51 4.38 -4.82
N ALA A 97 5.30 3.42 -4.32
CA ALA A 97 4.81 2.11 -3.91
C ALA A 97 3.82 2.21 -2.74
N LEU A 98 4.16 2.99 -1.70
CA LEU A 98 3.28 3.24 -0.56
C LEU A 98 1.96 3.89 -0.98
N LEU A 99 2.03 4.96 -1.79
CA LEU A 99 0.83 5.66 -2.28
C LEU A 99 -0.04 4.75 -3.14
N HIS A 100 0.58 3.90 -3.97
CA HIS A 100 -0.14 2.90 -4.75
C HIS A 100 -0.88 1.90 -3.85
N ASN A 101 -0.21 1.35 -2.84
CA ASN A 101 -0.81 0.42 -1.88
C ASN A 101 -1.97 1.07 -1.11
N ASN A 102 -1.80 2.30 -0.64
CA ASN A 102 -2.85 3.05 0.05
C ASN A 102 -4.08 3.26 -0.85
N LEU A 103 -3.88 3.54 -2.13
CA LEU A 103 -4.96 3.67 -3.10
C LEU A 103 -5.64 2.32 -3.37
N MET A 104 -4.89 1.23 -3.44
CA MET A 104 -5.42 -0.13 -3.62
C MET A 104 -6.21 -0.61 -2.40
N ASN A 105 -5.80 -0.24 -1.19
CA ASN A 105 -6.49 -0.59 0.05
C ASN A 105 -7.76 0.25 0.31
N SER A 106 -7.96 1.34 -0.42
CA SER A 106 -9.17 2.16 -0.36
C SER A 106 -10.20 1.70 -1.39
N ALA A 107 -11.35 1.21 -0.95
CA ALA A 107 -12.40 0.65 -1.83
C ALA A 107 -12.80 1.58 -2.99
N GLY A 108 -12.91 2.90 -2.73
CA GLY A 108 -13.26 3.90 -3.74
C GLY A 108 -12.14 4.11 -4.77
N HIS A 109 -10.91 4.25 -4.31
CA HIS A 109 -9.74 4.43 -5.19
C HIS A 109 -9.44 3.16 -5.97
N ARG A 110 -9.49 1.98 -5.32
CA ARG A 110 -9.33 0.67 -5.96
C ARG A 110 -10.37 0.46 -7.08
N ALA A 111 -11.62 0.88 -6.86
CA ALA A 111 -12.65 0.78 -7.90
C ALA A 111 -12.28 1.58 -9.16
N ASN A 112 -11.62 2.72 -9.04
CA ASN A 112 -11.10 3.48 -10.17
C ASN A 112 -9.90 2.77 -10.82
N LEU A 113 -8.93 2.31 -10.03
CA LEU A 113 -7.73 1.59 -10.48
C LEU A 113 -8.08 0.33 -11.28
N LEU A 114 -9.07 -0.44 -10.85
CA LEU A 114 -9.47 -1.70 -11.46
C LEU A 114 -10.68 -1.58 -12.42
N ASN A 115 -11.15 -0.37 -12.71
CA ASN A 115 -12.23 -0.18 -13.66
C ASN A 115 -11.78 -0.55 -15.10
N GLY A 116 -12.28 -1.67 -15.60
CA GLY A 116 -11.93 -2.18 -16.93
C GLY A 116 -12.37 -1.31 -18.11
N SER A 117 -13.24 -0.30 -17.87
CA SER A 117 -13.65 0.64 -18.90
C SER A 117 -12.59 1.70 -19.20
N TYR A 118 -11.76 2.07 -18.24
CA TYR A 118 -10.69 3.05 -18.48
C TYR A 118 -9.59 2.45 -19.34
N ARG A 119 -9.02 3.29 -20.19
CA ARG A 119 -8.03 2.93 -21.19
C ARG A 119 -6.75 3.73 -21.09
N GLU A 120 -6.85 4.93 -20.53
CA GLU A 120 -5.75 5.88 -20.43
C GLU A 120 -5.62 6.40 -19.00
N ILE A 121 -4.40 6.73 -18.62
CA ILE A 121 -4.06 7.31 -17.33
C ILE A 121 -3.02 8.41 -17.50
N GLY A 122 -3.07 9.41 -16.61
CA GLY A 122 -1.98 10.32 -16.31
C GLY A 122 -1.75 10.32 -14.81
N ILE A 123 -0.50 10.36 -14.41
CA ILE A 123 -0.06 10.32 -13.01
C ILE A 123 0.81 11.54 -12.78
N GLY A 124 0.51 12.34 -11.78
CA GLY A 124 1.35 13.45 -11.36
C GLY A 124 1.78 13.24 -9.93
N LEU A 125 3.03 12.89 -9.71
CA LEU A 125 3.64 12.69 -8.41
C LEU A 125 4.63 13.83 -8.13
N GLU A 126 4.30 14.66 -7.15
CA GLU A 126 5.01 15.89 -6.81
C GLU A 126 5.46 15.89 -5.36
N GLN A 127 6.66 16.40 -5.09
CA GLN A 127 7.21 16.55 -3.75
C GLN A 127 7.20 18.01 -3.33
N GLY A 128 6.86 18.27 -2.05
CA GLY A 128 6.93 19.60 -1.48
C GLY A 128 6.40 19.68 -0.06
N ALA A 129 6.46 20.88 0.53
CA ALA A 129 5.96 21.10 1.88
C ALA A 129 4.42 21.09 1.90
N TYR A 130 3.83 20.21 2.72
CA TYR A 130 2.40 20.11 2.95
C TYR A 130 2.13 19.94 4.44
N GLN A 131 1.35 20.84 5.05
CA GLN A 131 1.02 20.84 6.49
C GLN A 131 2.25 20.69 7.41
N GLY A 132 3.37 21.28 7.00
CA GLY A 132 4.63 21.24 7.76
C GLY A 132 5.48 19.98 7.53
N TRP A 133 5.06 19.08 6.64
CA TRP A 133 5.80 17.89 6.26
C TRP A 133 6.45 18.07 4.88
N ASP A 134 7.57 17.40 4.64
CA ASP A 134 8.03 17.13 3.29
C ASP A 134 7.20 15.94 2.77
N ALA A 135 6.36 16.17 1.77
CA ALA A 135 5.32 15.25 1.35
C ALA A 135 5.43 14.91 -0.15
N ALA A 136 5.16 13.66 -0.47
CA ALA A 136 4.85 13.20 -1.82
C ALA A 136 3.32 13.26 -2.02
N MET A 137 2.88 13.97 -3.04
CA MET A 137 1.48 14.14 -3.40
C MET A 137 1.22 13.53 -4.76
N VAL A 138 0.24 12.64 -4.88
CA VAL A 138 -0.11 12.00 -6.14
C VAL A 138 -1.53 12.32 -6.57
N THR A 139 -1.69 12.58 -7.86
CA THR A 139 -2.97 12.60 -8.57
C THR A 139 -2.91 11.57 -9.69
N GLN A 140 -3.92 10.71 -9.79
CA GLN A 140 -4.12 9.78 -10.90
C GLN A 140 -5.39 10.16 -11.64
N ASN A 141 -5.27 10.54 -12.89
CA ASN A 141 -6.38 10.89 -13.78
C ASN A 141 -6.66 9.73 -14.74
N PHE A 142 -7.83 9.13 -14.63
CA PHE A 142 -8.27 8.03 -15.49
C PHE A 142 -9.23 8.53 -16.56
N ALA A 143 -9.12 7.97 -17.78
CA ALA A 143 -10.04 8.31 -18.84
C ALA A 143 -10.48 7.08 -19.67
N LEU A 144 -11.76 7.12 -20.03
CA LEU A 144 -12.34 6.37 -21.14
C LEU A 144 -12.59 7.34 -22.29
N THR A 145 -12.11 7.01 -23.47
CA THR A 145 -12.45 7.73 -24.71
C THR A 145 -12.62 6.72 -25.85
N GLY A 146 -13.41 7.10 -26.86
CA GLY A 146 -13.57 6.29 -28.06
C GLY A 146 -12.28 6.28 -28.91
N GLY A 147 -12.12 5.28 -29.75
CA GLY A 147 -10.97 5.12 -30.63
C GLY A 147 -10.37 3.74 -30.60
N ASN A 148 -9.24 3.58 -31.27
CA ASN A 148 -8.50 2.33 -31.31
C ASN A 148 -7.91 1.99 -29.92
N PRO A 149 -7.77 0.72 -29.55
CA PRO A 149 -7.01 0.29 -28.39
C PRO A 149 -5.53 0.64 -28.54
N PHE A 150 -4.83 0.63 -27.41
CA PHE A 150 -3.41 0.93 -27.36
C PHE A 150 -2.58 -0.34 -27.23
N LEU A 151 -1.47 -0.41 -27.98
CA LEU A 151 -0.31 -1.16 -27.59
C LEU A 151 0.52 -0.25 -26.69
N THR A 152 0.74 -0.66 -25.46
CA THR A 152 1.47 0.13 -24.44
C THR A 152 2.51 -0.75 -23.75
N GLY A 153 3.48 -0.17 -23.10
CA GLY A 153 4.48 -0.87 -22.32
C GLY A 153 5.67 0.01 -21.98
N VAL A 154 6.68 -0.61 -21.40
CA VAL A 154 7.95 0.02 -21.05
C VAL A 154 9.11 -0.77 -21.65
N ALA A 155 10.13 -0.06 -22.14
CA ALA A 155 11.44 -0.64 -22.48
C ALA A 155 12.40 -0.31 -21.33
N TYR A 156 13.02 -1.32 -20.75
CA TYR A 156 13.90 -1.17 -19.59
C TYR A 156 15.08 -2.15 -19.62
N ASP A 157 16.16 -1.72 -18.99
CA ASP A 157 17.38 -2.49 -18.75
C ASP A 157 17.24 -3.11 -17.35
N ASP A 158 16.80 -4.35 -17.28
CA ASP A 158 16.58 -5.12 -16.05
C ASP A 158 17.92 -5.39 -15.36
N ARG A 159 18.40 -4.41 -14.59
CA ARG A 159 19.78 -4.40 -14.04
C ARG A 159 19.95 -5.30 -12.84
N ASP A 160 18.90 -5.47 -12.08
CA ASP A 160 18.91 -6.30 -10.87
C ASP A 160 18.38 -7.73 -11.12
N GLY A 161 17.76 -7.96 -12.29
CA GLY A 161 17.33 -9.27 -12.75
C GLY A 161 16.03 -9.75 -12.09
N ASP A 162 15.21 -8.85 -11.57
CA ASP A 162 13.95 -9.19 -10.91
C ASP A 162 12.77 -9.31 -11.89
N GLY A 163 12.96 -8.86 -13.15
CA GLY A 163 11.98 -8.93 -14.23
C GLY A 163 10.90 -7.86 -14.16
N ALA A 164 11.04 -6.87 -13.28
CA ALA A 164 10.16 -5.72 -13.15
C ALA A 164 10.86 -4.44 -13.61
N TYR A 165 10.14 -3.36 -13.74
CA TYR A 165 10.68 -2.04 -14.03
C TYR A 165 10.90 -1.26 -12.74
N ASP A 166 12.12 -0.80 -12.52
CA ASP A 166 12.49 0.09 -11.45
C ASP A 166 12.85 1.49 -11.91
N VAL A 167 12.79 2.45 -10.97
CA VAL A 167 13.16 3.85 -11.25
C VAL A 167 14.63 3.93 -11.71
N GLY A 168 14.82 4.45 -12.92
CA GLY A 168 16.15 4.59 -13.53
C GLY A 168 16.52 3.50 -14.54
N GLU A 169 15.72 2.47 -14.70
CA GLU A 169 15.97 1.38 -15.69
C GLU A 169 15.42 1.68 -17.08
N GLY A 170 14.60 2.72 -17.22
CA GLY A 170 13.98 3.05 -18.50
C GLY A 170 14.97 3.28 -19.64
N ILE A 171 14.75 2.62 -20.77
CA ILE A 171 15.52 2.81 -22.00
C ILE A 171 14.88 3.95 -22.80
N ALA A 172 15.47 5.13 -22.71
CA ALA A 172 15.03 6.30 -23.47
C ALA A 172 15.39 6.21 -24.95
N GLY A 173 14.52 6.71 -25.84
CA GLY A 173 14.78 6.84 -27.25
C GLY A 173 14.78 5.51 -28.02
N ALA A 174 14.32 4.42 -27.43
CA ALA A 174 14.11 3.18 -28.16
C ALA A 174 12.99 3.35 -29.19
N VAL A 175 13.23 2.89 -30.41
CA VAL A 175 12.24 2.93 -31.48
C VAL A 175 11.43 1.65 -31.48
N VAL A 176 10.14 1.77 -31.19
CA VAL A 176 9.16 0.69 -31.28
C VAL A 176 8.48 0.77 -32.63
N THR A 177 8.76 -0.19 -33.51
CA THR A 177 8.15 -0.28 -34.85
C THR A 177 7.16 -1.44 -34.87
N VAL A 178 5.93 -1.17 -35.30
CA VAL A 178 4.83 -2.13 -35.32
C VAL A 178 4.30 -2.28 -36.75
N VAL A 179 4.38 -3.47 -37.31
CA VAL A 179 3.97 -3.76 -38.68
C VAL A 179 2.76 -4.69 -38.70
N ASN A 180 1.70 -4.26 -39.33
CA ASN A 180 0.48 -5.06 -39.50
C ASN A 180 0.77 -6.23 -40.43
N GLY A 181 0.59 -7.47 -39.95
CA GLY A 181 0.92 -8.68 -40.71
C GLY A 181 0.04 -8.90 -41.93
N ALA A 182 -1.16 -8.37 -42.00
CA ALA A 182 -2.06 -8.52 -43.14
C ALA A 182 -1.87 -7.44 -44.21
N THR A 183 -1.59 -6.18 -43.77
CA THR A 183 -1.52 -5.04 -44.70
C THR A 183 -0.12 -4.54 -44.98
N GLY A 184 0.85 -4.92 -44.18
CA GLY A 184 2.23 -4.39 -44.20
C GLY A 184 2.36 -2.96 -43.73
N GLN A 185 1.28 -2.33 -43.26
CA GLN A 185 1.30 -0.96 -42.73
C GLN A 185 2.17 -0.89 -41.46
N SER A 186 3.06 0.09 -41.41
CA SER A 186 3.97 0.32 -40.29
C SER A 186 3.56 1.53 -39.48
N PHE A 187 3.70 1.40 -38.16
CA PHE A 187 3.52 2.44 -37.16
C PHE A 187 4.78 2.48 -36.29
N SER A 188 5.06 3.61 -35.67
CA SER A 188 6.18 3.70 -34.72
C SER A 188 5.92 4.63 -33.57
N ALA A 189 6.55 4.35 -32.44
CA ALA A 189 6.70 5.24 -31.31
C ALA A 189 8.16 5.27 -30.87
N THR A 190 8.56 6.30 -30.16
CA THR A 190 9.85 6.37 -29.47
C THR A 190 9.56 6.39 -27.99
N THR A 191 10.30 5.62 -27.22
CA THR A 191 10.14 5.57 -25.75
C THR A 191 10.57 6.92 -25.15
N GLY A 192 9.81 7.38 -24.15
CA GLY A 192 10.15 8.54 -23.35
C GLY A 192 11.39 8.30 -22.46
N THR A 193 11.76 9.30 -21.68
CA THR A 193 12.94 9.25 -20.79
C THR A 193 12.87 8.13 -19.77
N ALA A 194 11.67 7.72 -19.36
CA ALA A 194 11.40 6.61 -18.45
C ALA A 194 11.13 5.28 -19.17
N GLY A 195 11.39 5.18 -20.48
CA GLY A 195 11.20 3.94 -21.25
C GLY A 195 9.76 3.68 -21.70
N GLY A 196 8.76 4.42 -21.22
CA GLY A 196 7.35 4.20 -21.54
C GLY A 196 6.99 4.51 -23.01
N TYR A 197 6.05 3.77 -23.58
CA TYR A 197 5.51 4.03 -24.92
C TYR A 197 4.02 3.65 -25.03
N SER A 198 3.32 4.25 -25.98
CA SER A 198 1.98 3.84 -26.38
C SER A 198 1.67 4.15 -27.84
N LEU A 199 0.92 3.26 -28.50
CA LEU A 199 0.50 3.36 -29.90
C LEU A 199 -0.97 2.96 -30.03
N ALA A 200 -1.83 3.84 -30.55
CA ALA A 200 -3.20 3.48 -30.87
C ALA A 200 -3.24 2.66 -32.19
N LEU A 201 -3.72 1.43 -32.14
CA LEU A 201 -3.70 0.48 -33.26
C LEU A 201 -5.08 -0.13 -33.47
N ALA A 202 -5.49 -0.29 -34.73
CA ALA A 202 -6.70 -1.04 -35.05
C ALA A 202 -6.56 -2.52 -34.63
N ALA A 203 -7.67 -3.23 -34.51
CA ALA A 203 -7.63 -4.67 -34.26
C ALA A 203 -6.88 -5.40 -35.39
N GLY A 204 -5.99 -6.33 -35.03
CA GLY A 204 -5.17 -7.07 -35.98
C GLY A 204 -3.97 -7.76 -35.31
N SER A 205 -3.25 -8.54 -36.12
CA SER A 205 -1.97 -9.15 -35.70
C SER A 205 -0.80 -8.35 -36.24
N TYR A 206 0.16 -8.11 -35.40
CA TYR A 206 1.30 -7.25 -35.67
C TYR A 206 2.61 -7.93 -35.31
N SER A 207 3.66 -7.60 -36.05
CA SER A 207 5.05 -7.83 -35.64
C SER A 207 5.59 -6.54 -35.04
N THR A 208 6.06 -6.60 -33.82
CA THR A 208 6.62 -5.45 -33.10
C THR A 208 8.13 -5.64 -32.97
N SER A 209 8.92 -4.66 -33.40
CA SER A 209 10.38 -4.65 -33.22
C SER A 209 10.79 -3.48 -32.34
N PHE A 210 11.74 -3.72 -31.44
CA PHE A 210 12.35 -2.75 -30.57
C PHE A 210 13.81 -2.56 -30.93
N ALA A 211 14.22 -1.32 -31.14
CA ALA A 211 15.61 -0.98 -31.48
C ALA A 211 16.07 0.19 -30.62
N ALA A 212 17.15 0.00 -29.88
CA ALA A 212 17.80 1.04 -29.09
C ALA A 212 19.31 0.95 -29.22
N ALA A 213 20.02 2.07 -29.08
CA ALA A 213 21.49 2.08 -29.14
C ALA A 213 22.07 1.29 -27.95
N GLY A 214 22.97 0.33 -28.28
CA GLY A 214 23.60 -0.53 -27.28
C GLY A 214 22.81 -1.80 -26.94
N PHE A 215 21.61 -1.98 -27.46
CA PHE A 215 20.75 -3.13 -27.20
C PHE A 215 20.50 -3.95 -28.48
N ALA A 216 20.35 -5.26 -28.32
CA ALA A 216 19.99 -6.12 -29.43
C ALA A 216 18.53 -5.88 -29.85
N THR A 217 18.29 -5.76 -31.16
CA THR A 217 16.94 -5.63 -31.69
C THR A 217 16.11 -6.87 -31.33
N GLN A 218 14.99 -6.64 -30.64
CA GLN A 218 14.05 -7.70 -30.30
C GLN A 218 12.81 -7.63 -31.19
N VAL A 219 12.27 -8.80 -31.56
CA VAL A 219 11.02 -8.89 -32.32
C VAL A 219 10.01 -9.73 -31.56
N ARG A 220 8.80 -9.24 -31.43
CA ARG A 220 7.68 -9.91 -30.77
C ARG A 220 6.43 -9.84 -31.64
N SER A 221 5.60 -10.86 -31.59
CA SER A 221 4.26 -10.85 -32.20
C SER A 221 3.23 -10.40 -31.17
N VAL A 222 2.29 -9.57 -31.57
CA VAL A 222 1.19 -9.09 -30.71
C VAL A 222 -0.11 -9.09 -31.48
N THR A 223 -1.21 -9.44 -30.82
CA THR A 223 -2.57 -9.34 -31.36
C THR A 223 -3.34 -8.28 -30.60
N ILE A 224 -3.83 -7.28 -31.31
CA ILE A 224 -4.67 -6.21 -30.80
C ILE A 224 -6.12 -6.58 -31.06
N GLY A 225 -6.93 -6.66 -30.03
CA GLY A 225 -8.37 -6.89 -30.08
C GLY A 225 -9.18 -5.60 -29.85
N ALA A 226 -10.15 -5.65 -28.95
CA ALA A 226 -10.96 -4.50 -28.52
C ALA A 226 -10.38 -3.76 -27.29
N GLN A 227 -9.37 -4.33 -26.65
CA GLN A 227 -8.76 -3.86 -25.42
C GLN A 227 -7.30 -3.47 -25.63
N ASN A 228 -6.78 -2.63 -24.75
CA ASN A 228 -5.36 -2.32 -24.70
C ASN A 228 -4.55 -3.59 -24.44
N VAL A 229 -3.35 -3.63 -24.99
CA VAL A 229 -2.40 -4.73 -24.80
C VAL A 229 -1.08 -4.17 -24.28
N LYS A 230 -0.54 -4.79 -23.23
CA LYS A 230 0.79 -4.45 -22.68
C LYS A 230 1.83 -5.37 -23.31
N LEU A 231 2.93 -4.78 -23.75
CA LEU A 231 4.10 -5.50 -24.27
C LEU A 231 5.35 -4.76 -23.82
N ASP A 232 6.04 -5.33 -22.84
CA ASP A 232 7.28 -4.77 -22.34
C ASP A 232 8.49 -5.35 -23.07
N LEU A 233 9.54 -4.56 -23.13
CA LEU A 233 10.87 -4.96 -23.54
C LEU A 233 11.79 -4.88 -22.33
N ALA A 234 12.07 -6.03 -21.74
CA ALA A 234 13.17 -6.17 -20.79
C ALA A 234 14.44 -6.59 -21.54
N ASP A 235 15.54 -5.89 -21.35
CA ASP A 235 16.85 -6.35 -21.76
C ASP A 235 17.53 -6.97 -20.54
N PRO A 236 17.70 -8.30 -20.50
CA PRO A 236 18.28 -8.95 -19.33
C PRO A 236 19.71 -8.46 -19.15
N ALA A 237 20.10 -8.17 -17.93
CA ALA A 237 21.41 -7.67 -17.56
C ALA A 237 22.55 -8.34 -18.33
N THR A 238 23.18 -7.61 -19.23
CA THR A 238 24.45 -8.06 -19.84
C THR A 238 25.53 -7.95 -18.77
N THR A 239 26.09 -9.09 -18.38
CA THR A 239 27.24 -9.15 -17.48
C THR A 239 28.42 -8.38 -18.07
N GLY A 240 28.54 -7.11 -17.84
CA GLY A 240 29.71 -6.33 -18.24
C GLY A 240 29.47 -4.88 -18.69
N GLY A 241 29.08 -4.02 -17.81
CA GLY A 241 29.17 -2.57 -18.01
C GLY A 241 29.12 -1.89 -16.66
N GLY A 242 30.21 -1.15 -16.28
CA GLY A 242 30.34 -0.52 -14.98
C GLY A 242 29.27 0.53 -14.71
N GLY A 243 28.15 0.08 -14.26
CA GLY A 243 27.07 0.86 -13.66
C GLY A 243 27.19 0.82 -12.14
N GLU A 244 26.66 1.82 -11.49
CA GLU A 244 26.42 1.87 -10.06
C GLU A 244 25.81 0.53 -9.60
N PRO A 245 26.22 -0.04 -8.45
CA PRO A 245 25.67 -1.30 -7.99
C PRO A 245 24.13 -1.17 -7.92
N PRO A 246 23.39 -2.25 -8.29
CA PRO A 246 21.92 -2.25 -8.25
C PRO A 246 21.46 -1.74 -6.89
N ALA A 247 20.40 -0.96 -6.88
CA ALA A 247 19.75 -0.64 -5.61
C ALA A 247 19.48 -1.97 -4.90
N PRO A 248 19.82 -2.12 -3.62
CA PRO A 248 19.60 -3.37 -2.92
C PRO A 248 18.12 -3.75 -3.06
N ALA A 249 17.86 -5.02 -3.35
CA ALA A 249 16.50 -5.55 -3.36
C ALA A 249 15.75 -5.05 -2.11
N PRO A 250 14.45 -4.73 -2.19
CA PRO A 250 13.70 -4.28 -1.04
C PRO A 250 14.03 -5.18 0.15
N GLN A 251 14.49 -4.60 1.24
CA GLN A 251 14.81 -5.34 2.46
C GLN A 251 13.78 -4.98 3.51
N PRO A 252 13.40 -5.93 4.39
CA PRO A 252 12.63 -5.60 5.57
C PRO A 252 13.23 -4.42 6.31
N LEU A 253 12.40 -3.44 6.65
CA LEU A 253 12.81 -2.26 7.40
C LEU A 253 12.92 -2.59 8.88
N SER A 254 13.88 -1.96 9.55
CA SER A 254 13.94 -1.95 11.01
C SER A 254 13.98 -0.50 11.47
N LEU A 255 12.81 0.04 11.82
CA LEU A 255 12.64 1.43 12.22
C LEU A 255 12.56 1.52 13.73
N THR A 256 13.22 2.51 14.29
CA THR A 256 13.23 2.76 15.74
C THR A 256 13.01 4.25 15.98
N GLY A 257 11.97 4.57 16.73
CA GLY A 257 11.64 5.92 17.16
C GLY A 257 12.52 6.41 18.30
N THR A 258 12.01 7.32 19.09
CA THR A 258 12.70 8.01 20.16
C THR A 258 11.95 7.87 21.50
N SER A 259 12.19 8.75 22.44
CA SER A 259 11.39 8.88 23.68
C SER A 259 10.29 9.95 23.57
N ARG A 260 9.88 10.31 22.36
CA ARG A 260 8.82 11.29 22.06
C ARG A 260 7.84 10.69 21.08
N ALA A 261 6.69 11.33 20.93
CA ALA A 261 5.72 10.94 19.91
C ALA A 261 6.34 10.89 18.51
N ASP A 262 6.35 9.70 17.91
CA ASP A 262 6.92 9.40 16.61
C ASP A 262 5.84 8.88 15.65
N GLN A 263 6.11 8.97 14.33
CA GLN A 263 5.32 8.32 13.32
C GLN A 263 6.25 7.43 12.48
N LEU A 264 6.02 6.11 12.56
CA LEU A 264 6.81 5.12 11.84
C LEU A 264 5.90 4.39 10.86
N ALA A 265 6.36 4.22 9.64
CA ALA A 265 5.66 3.42 8.63
C ALA A 265 6.63 2.43 7.99
N GLY A 266 6.21 1.19 7.90
CA GLY A 266 6.86 0.14 7.13
C GLY A 266 6.64 0.28 5.63
N ALA A 267 6.80 -0.81 4.90
CA ALA A 267 6.68 -0.86 3.45
C ALA A 267 5.95 -2.14 2.98
N ALA A 268 6.45 -2.82 1.96
CA ALA A 268 5.77 -3.98 1.37
C ALA A 268 6.31 -5.35 1.86
N LEU A 269 7.22 -5.37 2.81
CA LEU A 269 7.85 -6.59 3.36
C LEU A 269 7.65 -6.63 4.87
N GLY A 270 7.85 -7.81 5.46
CA GLY A 270 7.73 -7.99 6.90
C GLY A 270 8.73 -7.13 7.68
N ASP A 271 8.27 -6.02 8.25
CA ASP A 271 9.07 -4.98 8.86
C ASP A 271 9.11 -5.08 10.40
N THR A 272 10.03 -4.39 11.03
CA THR A 272 10.08 -4.26 12.48
C THR A 272 10.09 -2.79 12.88
N LEU A 273 9.02 -2.35 13.53
CA LEU A 273 8.83 -0.98 13.98
C LEU A 273 8.83 -0.91 15.51
N ARG A 274 9.60 0.01 16.09
CA ARG A 274 9.70 0.24 17.55
C ARG A 274 9.54 1.71 17.87
N GLY A 275 8.46 2.09 18.57
CA GLY A 275 8.20 3.45 19.00
C GLY A 275 9.13 3.91 20.12
N LEU A 276 9.38 3.04 21.10
CA LEU A 276 10.13 3.21 22.34
C LEU A 276 9.36 3.99 23.41
N GLY A 277 9.07 5.26 23.23
CA GLY A 277 8.32 6.01 24.22
C GLY A 277 7.78 7.33 23.69
N GLY A 278 6.70 7.76 24.26
CA GLY A 278 5.86 8.85 23.74
C GLY A 278 4.57 8.26 23.17
N ASP A 279 3.66 9.10 22.76
CA ASP A 279 2.41 8.63 22.12
C ASP A 279 2.67 8.43 20.62
N ASP A 280 2.97 7.19 20.20
CA ASP A 280 3.48 6.86 18.88
C ASP A 280 2.36 6.41 17.92
N ARG A 281 2.61 6.55 16.63
CA ARG A 281 1.81 5.96 15.57
C ARG A 281 2.68 5.08 14.68
N LEU A 282 2.42 3.77 14.69
CA LEU A 282 3.12 2.77 13.90
C LEU A 282 2.18 2.18 12.86
N SER A 283 2.63 2.02 11.60
CA SER A 283 1.91 1.36 10.52
C SER A 283 2.84 0.37 9.82
N GLY A 284 2.49 -0.93 9.80
CA GLY A 284 3.26 -1.96 9.11
C GLY A 284 3.13 -1.88 7.61
N GLU A 285 1.95 -1.51 7.12
CA GLU A 285 1.53 -1.42 5.72
C GLU A 285 1.25 -2.79 5.10
N SER A 286 2.21 -3.45 4.49
CA SER A 286 2.01 -4.78 3.89
C SER A 286 3.18 -5.69 4.21
N GLY A 287 2.93 -6.96 4.41
CA GLY A 287 3.94 -7.93 4.84
C GLY A 287 3.62 -8.44 6.24
N ASP A 288 4.35 -9.45 6.70
CA ASP A 288 4.17 -9.98 8.06
C ASP A 288 5.02 -9.13 9.02
N ASP A 289 4.40 -8.11 9.63
CA ASP A 289 5.08 -7.06 10.37
C ASP A 289 5.17 -7.32 11.88
N ARG A 290 6.13 -6.68 12.53
CA ARG A 290 6.27 -6.65 13.98
C ARG A 290 6.28 -5.20 14.47
N LEU A 291 5.25 -4.79 15.20
CA LEU A 291 5.06 -3.46 15.73
C LEU A 291 5.18 -3.50 17.27
N GLU A 292 6.07 -2.67 17.83
CA GLU A 292 6.27 -2.49 19.28
C GLU A 292 6.10 -1.00 19.61
N GLY A 293 4.98 -0.60 20.23
CA GLY A 293 4.70 0.79 20.63
C GLY A 293 5.69 1.25 21.70
N GLY A 294 5.64 0.62 22.86
CA GLY A 294 6.59 0.86 23.95
C GLY A 294 5.96 1.49 25.16
N ALA A 295 6.31 2.71 25.51
CA ALA A 295 5.73 3.42 26.65
C ALA A 295 5.02 4.68 26.18
N GLY A 296 3.73 4.81 26.50
CA GLY A 296 2.86 5.90 26.06
C GLY A 296 1.59 5.35 25.44
N ARG A 297 0.78 6.23 24.91
CA ARG A 297 -0.50 5.85 24.30
C ARG A 297 -0.34 5.68 22.81
N ASP A 298 -0.08 4.46 22.38
CA ASP A 298 0.31 4.18 21.03
C ASP A 298 -0.89 3.79 20.13
N THR A 299 -0.73 4.01 18.83
CA THR A 299 -1.65 3.55 17.80
C THR A 299 -0.88 2.67 16.83
N LEU A 300 -1.18 1.38 16.83
CA LEU A 300 -0.54 0.39 15.98
C LEU A 300 -1.53 -0.09 14.91
N LEU A 301 -1.11 -0.05 13.66
CA LEU A 301 -1.80 -0.62 12.51
C LEU A 301 -0.87 -1.65 11.86
N GLY A 302 -1.24 -2.93 11.89
CA GLY A 302 -0.51 -3.99 11.19
C GLY A 302 -0.58 -3.75 9.68
N GLY A 303 -1.73 -3.93 9.10
CA GLY A 303 -1.98 -3.64 7.69
C GLY A 303 -2.44 -4.86 6.91
N ALA A 304 -1.69 -5.32 5.93
CA ALA A 304 -1.99 -6.54 5.20
C ALA A 304 -0.86 -7.56 5.39
N GLY A 305 -1.17 -8.71 5.95
CA GLY A 305 -0.22 -9.77 6.30
C GLY A 305 -0.52 -10.34 7.68
N ASN A 306 0.32 -11.22 8.18
CA ASN A 306 0.12 -11.81 9.50
C ASN A 306 0.98 -11.07 10.53
N ASP A 307 0.40 -10.09 11.18
CA ASP A 307 1.13 -9.10 11.96
C ASP A 307 1.25 -9.47 13.45
N VAL A 308 2.29 -8.97 14.08
CA VAL A 308 2.51 -9.10 15.53
C VAL A 308 2.55 -7.71 16.15
N LEU A 309 1.53 -7.39 16.98
CA LEU A 309 1.35 -6.09 17.59
C LEU A 309 1.56 -6.16 19.11
N LEU A 310 2.48 -5.37 19.63
CA LEU A 310 2.76 -5.17 21.05
C LEU A 310 2.54 -3.69 21.37
N GLY A 311 1.45 -3.34 22.06
CA GLY A 311 1.20 -1.95 22.47
C GLY A 311 2.28 -1.47 23.43
N GLY A 312 2.46 -2.17 24.52
CA GLY A 312 3.40 -1.85 25.58
C GLY A 312 2.71 -1.32 26.81
N THR A 313 3.30 -0.34 27.48
CA THR A 313 2.71 0.24 28.71
C THR A 313 1.84 1.46 28.40
N ASP A 314 0.89 1.73 29.27
CA ASP A 314 -0.20 2.70 29.13
C ASP A 314 -1.31 2.18 28.20
N ARG A 315 -2.19 3.03 27.74
CA ARG A 315 -3.36 2.60 26.97
C ARG A 315 -3.10 2.67 25.47
N ASP A 316 -3.13 1.54 24.79
CA ASP A 316 -2.90 1.44 23.38
C ASP A 316 -4.15 1.17 22.54
N THR A 317 -4.05 1.46 21.25
CA THR A 317 -5.06 1.16 20.25
C THR A 317 -4.43 0.32 19.15
N LEU A 318 -4.90 -0.92 19.00
CA LEU A 318 -4.33 -1.92 18.12
C LEU A 318 -5.34 -2.29 17.04
N THR A 319 -4.88 -2.32 15.80
CA THR A 319 -5.63 -2.73 14.60
C THR A 319 -4.76 -3.70 13.82
N GLY A 320 -5.17 -4.94 13.67
CA GLY A 320 -4.42 -5.97 12.92
C GLY A 320 -4.46 -5.70 11.43
N GLY A 321 -5.64 -5.69 10.86
CA GLY A 321 -5.87 -5.50 9.44
C GLY A 321 -6.30 -6.79 8.75
N ASP A 322 -5.79 -7.00 7.53
CA ASP A 322 -6.07 -8.21 6.76
C ASP A 322 -5.02 -9.29 7.10
N GLY A 323 -5.42 -10.43 7.64
CA GLY A 323 -4.51 -11.56 7.87
C GLY A 323 -4.83 -12.40 9.10
N LEU A 324 -3.82 -13.07 9.63
CA LEU A 324 -3.87 -13.83 10.88
C LEU A 324 -3.01 -13.09 11.91
N ASP A 325 -3.62 -12.14 12.63
CA ASP A 325 -2.89 -11.22 13.45
C ASP A 325 -2.72 -11.71 14.89
N ARG A 326 -1.67 -11.26 15.52
CA ARG A 326 -1.33 -11.62 16.89
C ARG A 326 -1.13 -10.41 17.76
N PHE A 327 -2.03 -10.17 18.69
CA PHE A 327 -1.97 -9.11 19.68
C PHE A 327 -1.31 -9.65 20.95
N VAL A 328 -0.18 -9.08 21.36
CA VAL A 328 0.72 -9.68 22.36
C VAL A 328 0.84 -8.80 23.59
N TRP A 329 0.74 -9.40 24.77
CA TRP A 329 1.04 -8.80 26.07
C TRP A 329 2.09 -9.63 26.80
N ALA A 330 3.25 -9.04 27.04
CA ALA A 330 4.35 -9.70 27.73
C ALA A 330 4.18 -9.68 29.27
N THR A 331 3.44 -8.69 29.78
CA THR A 331 3.14 -8.57 31.21
C THR A 331 1.71 -8.07 31.43
N SER A 332 1.13 -8.37 32.61
CA SER A 332 -0.22 -7.90 32.96
C SER A 332 -0.32 -6.37 33.11
N SER A 333 0.79 -5.69 33.35
CA SER A 333 0.83 -4.23 33.45
C SER A 333 0.68 -3.55 32.10
N GLU A 334 0.99 -4.24 31.00
CA GLU A 334 0.81 -3.71 29.64
C GLU A 334 -0.67 -3.62 29.25
N ALA A 335 -1.50 -4.60 29.62
CA ALA A 335 -2.93 -4.61 29.29
C ALA A 335 -3.77 -3.54 30.04
N GLY A 336 -3.30 -3.10 31.18
CA GLY A 336 -3.96 -2.08 32.00
C GLY A 336 -5.31 -2.51 32.62
N ARG A 337 -6.06 -1.55 33.15
CA ARG A 337 -7.42 -1.75 33.73
C ARG A 337 -8.29 -0.50 33.58
N GLY A 338 -9.60 -0.69 33.48
CA GLY A 338 -10.55 0.40 33.44
C GLY A 338 -10.32 1.34 32.26
N SER A 339 -10.03 2.61 32.50
CA SER A 339 -9.76 3.59 31.46
C SER A 339 -8.34 3.50 30.86
N ALA A 340 -7.46 2.71 31.48
CA ALA A 340 -6.08 2.50 31.02
C ALA A 340 -5.91 1.17 30.26
N ARG A 341 -6.98 0.42 30.02
CA ARG A 341 -6.91 -0.84 29.27
C ARG A 341 -6.73 -0.60 27.79
N ASP A 342 -6.04 -1.51 27.14
CA ASP A 342 -5.84 -1.50 25.69
C ASP A 342 -7.09 -1.83 24.91
N GLN A 343 -7.09 -1.44 23.65
CA GLN A 343 -8.18 -1.64 22.72
C GLN A 343 -7.71 -2.34 21.44
N VAL A 344 -8.33 -3.48 21.12
CA VAL A 344 -8.21 -4.15 19.82
C VAL A 344 -9.48 -3.82 19.03
N LEU A 345 -9.30 -3.20 17.83
CA LEU A 345 -10.42 -2.59 17.12
C LEU A 345 -11.08 -3.48 16.06
N ASP A 346 -10.39 -4.49 15.56
CA ASP A 346 -10.81 -5.27 14.38
C ASP A 346 -10.62 -6.77 14.49
N PHE A 347 -10.47 -7.31 15.70
CA PHE A 347 -10.25 -8.74 15.96
C PHE A 347 -11.23 -9.63 15.20
N VAL A 348 -10.71 -10.53 14.38
CA VAL A 348 -11.47 -11.52 13.61
C VAL A 348 -11.40 -12.88 14.32
N GLN A 349 -12.49 -13.29 14.97
CA GLN A 349 -12.56 -14.53 15.71
C GLN A 349 -12.25 -15.76 14.84
N GLY A 350 -11.36 -16.62 15.32
CA GLY A 350 -10.91 -17.83 14.61
C GLY A 350 -9.85 -17.57 13.54
N GLN A 351 -9.41 -16.33 13.38
CA GLN A 351 -8.26 -15.96 12.57
C GLN A 351 -7.18 -15.36 13.46
N ASP A 352 -7.52 -14.32 14.20
CA ASP A 352 -6.58 -13.62 15.05
C ASP A 352 -6.40 -14.26 16.42
N LEU A 353 -5.32 -13.90 17.10
CA LEU A 353 -4.95 -14.43 18.40
C LEU A 353 -4.65 -13.32 19.42
N LEU A 354 -5.20 -13.47 20.62
CA LEU A 354 -4.79 -12.71 21.80
C LEU A 354 -3.72 -13.51 22.55
N ASP A 355 -2.48 -13.08 22.48
CA ASP A 355 -1.34 -13.77 23.07
C ASP A 355 -1.03 -13.25 24.47
N LEU A 356 -1.36 -14.06 25.44
CA LEU A 356 -1.14 -13.83 26.87
C LEU A 356 -0.04 -14.74 27.44
N SER A 357 0.69 -15.46 26.58
CA SER A 357 1.72 -16.43 27.02
C SER A 357 2.88 -15.79 27.79
N GLY A 358 3.09 -14.48 27.62
CA GLY A 358 4.05 -13.71 28.41
C GLY A 358 3.60 -13.38 29.83
N ILE A 359 2.29 -13.45 30.11
CA ILE A 359 1.73 -13.11 31.42
C ILE A 359 1.73 -14.36 32.33
N ASP A 360 2.42 -14.30 33.45
CA ASP A 360 2.29 -15.34 34.48
C ASP A 360 0.88 -15.31 35.09
N ALA A 361 0.09 -16.32 34.75
CA ALA A 361 -1.29 -16.42 35.18
C ALA A 361 -1.47 -16.63 36.69
N ASN A 362 -0.42 -17.01 37.44
CA ASN A 362 -0.52 -17.29 38.88
C ASN A 362 0.63 -16.62 39.64
N SER A 363 0.43 -15.39 40.06
CA SER A 363 1.42 -14.62 40.85
C SER A 363 1.78 -15.22 42.22
N ARG A 364 1.11 -16.31 42.64
CA ARG A 364 1.36 -17.01 43.90
C ARG A 364 2.19 -18.29 43.73
N ALA A 365 2.40 -18.74 42.51
CA ALA A 365 3.21 -19.91 42.16
C ALA A 365 4.52 -19.49 41.54
N THR A 366 5.51 -20.38 41.50
CA THR A 366 6.78 -20.15 40.82
C THR A 366 6.71 -20.56 39.35
N GLY A 367 7.33 -19.78 38.48
CA GLY A 367 7.38 -20.03 37.03
C GLY A 367 6.31 -19.24 36.27
N ASN A 368 6.32 -19.38 34.95
CA ASN A 368 5.27 -18.83 34.10
C ASN A 368 4.14 -19.88 34.00
N ASN A 369 2.97 -19.55 34.50
CA ASN A 369 1.81 -20.45 34.57
C ASN A 369 0.80 -20.04 33.50
N ALA A 370 0.18 -21.05 32.85
CA ALA A 370 -0.84 -20.80 31.83
C ALA A 370 -2.20 -20.45 32.46
N PHE A 371 -3.01 -19.69 31.73
CA PHE A 371 -4.38 -19.37 32.15
C PHE A 371 -5.33 -20.58 32.04
N THR A 372 -6.31 -20.60 32.90
CA THR A 372 -7.50 -21.45 32.79
C THR A 372 -8.65 -20.59 32.25
N PHE A 373 -9.03 -20.79 30.99
CA PHE A 373 -10.14 -20.10 30.37
C PHE A 373 -11.48 -20.62 30.89
N ILE A 374 -12.31 -19.73 31.46
CA ILE A 374 -13.60 -20.07 32.08
C ILE A 374 -14.80 -19.47 31.31
N GLY A 375 -14.61 -18.92 30.10
CA GLY A 375 -15.65 -18.33 29.27
C GLY A 375 -16.29 -17.11 29.95
N GLU A 376 -17.62 -17.05 29.98
CA GLU A 376 -18.38 -15.94 30.60
C GLU A 376 -18.60 -16.15 32.12
N ALA A 377 -18.16 -17.25 32.70
CA ALA A 377 -18.35 -17.52 34.11
C ALA A 377 -17.67 -16.46 35.01
N ALA A 378 -18.26 -16.18 36.17
CA ALA A 378 -17.62 -15.31 37.15
C ALA A 378 -16.38 -15.99 37.76
N PHE A 379 -15.38 -15.18 38.17
CA PHE A 379 -14.20 -15.69 38.86
C PHE A 379 -14.54 -16.51 40.10
N GLY A 380 -14.00 -17.72 40.16
CA GLY A 380 -14.23 -18.68 41.25
C GLY A 380 -13.37 -18.43 42.49
N GLY A 381 -12.38 -17.54 42.42
CA GLY A 381 -11.39 -17.30 43.47
C GLY A 381 -10.20 -18.26 43.38
N VAL A 382 -9.87 -18.68 42.15
CA VAL A 382 -8.68 -19.48 41.84
C VAL A 382 -7.77 -18.61 40.96
N ALA A 383 -6.52 -18.46 41.36
CA ALA A 383 -5.53 -17.72 40.59
C ALA A 383 -5.34 -18.33 39.20
N GLY A 384 -5.17 -17.48 38.19
CA GLY A 384 -4.95 -17.88 36.81
C GLY A 384 -6.23 -18.08 35.98
N GLN A 385 -7.36 -17.62 36.48
CA GLN A 385 -8.60 -17.66 35.69
C GLN A 385 -8.65 -16.51 34.67
N LEU A 386 -9.00 -16.85 33.40
CA LEU A 386 -9.27 -15.90 32.31
C LEU A 386 -10.74 -16.02 31.90
N ARG A 387 -11.42 -14.91 31.77
CA ARG A 387 -12.81 -14.84 31.35
C ARG A 387 -13.04 -13.73 30.32
N TYR A 388 -14.21 -13.71 29.71
CA TYR A 388 -14.68 -12.54 28.98
C TYR A 388 -16.11 -12.15 29.42
N ALA A 389 -16.50 -10.92 29.13
CA ALA A 389 -17.86 -10.44 29.28
C ALA A 389 -18.21 -9.51 28.09
N GLN A 390 -19.40 -9.71 27.52
CA GLN A 390 -19.92 -8.79 26.49
C GLN A 390 -20.52 -7.56 27.18
N VAL A 391 -20.18 -6.38 26.65
CA VAL A 391 -20.69 -5.09 27.11
C VAL A 391 -21.45 -4.46 25.96
N ASP A 392 -22.78 -4.52 26.05
CA ASP A 392 -23.71 -3.93 25.11
C ASP A 392 -24.05 -2.50 25.58
N GLY A 393 -23.88 -1.49 24.69
CA GLY A 393 -24.08 -0.09 25.06
C GLY A 393 -23.97 0.88 23.89
N ALA A 394 -23.53 2.09 24.17
CA ALA A 394 -23.28 3.10 23.15
C ALA A 394 -22.15 2.70 22.17
N ARG A 395 -21.28 1.82 22.61
CA ARG A 395 -20.23 1.15 21.86
C ARG A 395 -20.15 -0.28 22.37
N ASP A 396 -20.37 -1.23 21.50
CA ASP A 396 -20.33 -2.66 21.80
C ASP A 396 -18.88 -3.14 21.85
N TYR A 397 -18.53 -3.89 22.90
CA TYR A 397 -17.22 -4.51 23.02
C TYR A 397 -17.25 -5.78 23.87
N THR A 398 -16.24 -6.60 23.72
CA THR A 398 -15.97 -7.76 24.56
C THR A 398 -14.81 -7.43 25.49
N LEU A 399 -15.02 -7.60 26.80
CA LEU A 399 -14.01 -7.35 27.81
C LEU A 399 -13.36 -8.66 28.26
N VAL A 400 -12.09 -8.84 27.93
CA VAL A 400 -11.25 -9.95 28.41
C VAL A 400 -10.67 -9.55 29.77
N GLN A 401 -10.71 -10.46 30.76
CA GLN A 401 -10.32 -10.19 32.15
C GLN A 401 -9.55 -11.36 32.75
N GLY A 402 -8.42 -11.08 33.41
CA GLY A 402 -7.62 -12.10 34.11
C GLY A 402 -7.51 -11.84 35.62
N ASP A 403 -7.68 -12.90 36.45
CA ASP A 403 -7.46 -12.92 37.90
C ASP A 403 -6.20 -13.72 38.22
N LEU A 404 -5.09 -13.03 38.49
CA LEU A 404 -3.76 -13.62 38.70
C LEU A 404 -3.54 -14.05 40.14
N ASN A 405 -4.36 -13.56 41.06
CA ASN A 405 -4.14 -13.77 42.49
C ASN A 405 -5.27 -14.51 43.19
N GLY A 406 -6.39 -14.81 42.53
CA GLY A 406 -7.54 -15.57 43.04
C GLY A 406 -8.38 -14.78 44.04
N ASP A 407 -8.42 -13.44 43.93
CA ASP A 407 -9.24 -12.60 44.83
C ASP A 407 -10.62 -12.29 44.23
N ARG A 408 -10.92 -12.78 43.01
CA ARG A 408 -12.13 -12.58 42.22
C ARG A 408 -12.27 -11.20 41.61
N VAL A 409 -11.18 -10.46 41.56
CA VAL A 409 -11.13 -9.15 40.89
C VAL A 409 -10.17 -9.27 39.71
N ALA A 410 -10.50 -8.67 38.59
CA ALA A 410 -9.58 -8.65 37.44
C ALA A 410 -8.30 -7.89 37.79
N ASP A 411 -7.15 -8.46 37.54
CA ASP A 411 -5.85 -7.82 37.66
C ASP A 411 -5.47 -7.05 36.39
N PHE A 412 -5.98 -7.48 35.23
CA PHE A 412 -5.85 -6.78 33.95
C PHE A 412 -7.12 -6.93 33.10
N GLU A 413 -7.28 -6.05 32.12
CA GLU A 413 -8.42 -6.01 31.20
C GLU A 413 -7.95 -5.65 29.78
N ILE A 414 -8.55 -6.28 28.76
CA ILE A 414 -8.37 -5.94 27.35
C ILE A 414 -9.75 -5.72 26.73
N GLU A 415 -9.93 -4.64 26.00
CA GLU A 415 -11.16 -4.31 25.30
C GLU A 415 -11.03 -4.72 23.82
N VAL A 416 -11.90 -5.62 23.36
CA VAL A 416 -11.98 -6.08 21.98
C VAL A 416 -13.28 -5.58 21.39
N ALA A 417 -13.23 -4.86 20.27
CA ALA A 417 -14.41 -4.26 19.65
C ALA A 417 -15.41 -5.34 19.21
N GLY A 418 -16.71 -5.04 19.40
CA GLY A 418 -17.80 -5.95 19.06
C GLY A 418 -18.18 -6.96 20.15
N LEU A 419 -19.36 -7.55 20.00
CA LEU A 419 -19.88 -8.57 20.92
C LEU A 419 -19.46 -9.97 20.46
N LEU A 420 -18.26 -10.41 20.82
CA LEU A 420 -17.65 -11.65 20.40
C LEU A 420 -17.95 -12.79 21.39
N ARG A 421 -18.00 -14.03 20.89
CA ARG A 421 -18.10 -15.23 21.71
C ARG A 421 -16.77 -15.97 21.73
N LEU A 422 -15.83 -15.44 22.48
CA LEU A 422 -14.48 -15.94 22.54
C LEU A 422 -14.41 -17.38 23.05
N THR A 423 -13.49 -18.14 22.51
CA THR A 423 -13.15 -19.53 22.88
C THR A 423 -11.69 -19.63 23.32
N SER A 424 -11.28 -20.75 23.89
CA SER A 424 -9.86 -20.96 24.20
C SER A 424 -8.95 -20.98 22.97
N GLY A 425 -9.50 -21.18 21.76
CA GLY A 425 -8.76 -21.16 20.52
C GLY A 425 -8.40 -19.74 20.03
N ASP A 426 -9.01 -18.69 20.59
CA ASP A 426 -8.73 -17.31 20.28
C ASP A 426 -7.55 -16.75 21.11
N PHE A 427 -6.93 -17.60 21.96
CA PHE A 427 -5.85 -17.22 22.86
C PHE A 427 -4.60 -18.09 22.71
N VAL A 428 -3.45 -17.51 23.03
CA VAL A 428 -2.20 -18.21 23.34
C VAL A 428 -1.88 -18.04 24.82
N PHE A 429 -1.64 -19.16 25.55
CA PHE A 429 -1.41 -19.18 27.00
C PHE A 429 0.01 -19.65 27.36
#